data_ace9391f1682a686c71f96da52e8f8b4
#
_entry.id   ace9391f1682a686c71f96da52e8f8b4
#
_cell.length_a   1.000
_cell.length_b   1.000
_cell.length_c   1.000
_cell.angle_alpha   90.00
_cell.angle_beta   90.00
_cell.angle_gamma   90.00
#
_symmetry.space_group_name_H-M   'P 1'
#
loop_
_entity.id
_entity.type
_entity.pdbx_description
1 polymer ?
#
loop_
_entity_poly.entity_id
_entity_poly.type
_entity_poly.pdbx_seq_one_letter_code
_entity_poly.pdbx_strand_id
1 'polypeptide(L)'
;MDKPFVLIVEDERDIAALFRHVMDLAGYRTEICANGNIAVERLNTCDPDVVLLDLSLPGISGVNILQRMRVDERLKHIPVVVVTAYSELAESLAVEPDLVMLKPVSAVQLAGLVQRLARKTRQRQTAPFGGSPWDDLTGLYNRTFFMHRLDSALASLKSDGQSLFAVLALSPDRYELLSHQSGKRQADDFLHALGEALRGCVRPTDTLARFDSDQFFILIEQAPGLKIPELIAGRIQQRLQGQPLGAGAIRINPTIGVLLCDDRYNNVDELLRDARSAYDLARAAGPGACLTFDRDTIQAGARPA
;
A
#
# COMPACT_ATOMS: atom_id res chain seq x y z
N MET A 1 0.17 21.93 11.52
CA MET A 1 0.48 20.48 11.42
C MET A 1 1.48 20.14 12.50
N ASP A 2 1.20 19.15 13.33
CA ASP A 2 2.14 18.73 14.36
C ASP A 2 3.39 18.11 13.74
N LYS A 3 4.56 18.40 14.33
CA LYS A 3 5.83 17.83 13.90
C LYS A 3 5.80 16.31 14.06
N PRO A 4 6.37 15.53 13.11
CA PRO A 4 6.51 14.10 13.27
C PRO A 4 7.29 13.76 14.54
N PHE A 5 6.95 12.63 15.17
CA PHE A 5 7.48 12.26 16.46
C PHE A 5 8.38 11.03 16.37
N VAL A 6 9.62 11.14 16.85
CA VAL A 6 10.59 10.05 16.96
C VAL A 6 10.85 9.75 18.43
N LEU A 7 10.62 8.52 18.83
CA LEU A 7 11.03 8.01 20.14
C LEU A 7 12.44 7.42 20.02
N ILE A 8 13.38 7.92 20.81
CA ILE A 8 14.77 7.48 20.86
C ILE A 8 14.96 6.67 22.14
N VAL A 9 15.30 5.40 21.98
CA VAL A 9 15.54 4.48 23.10
C VAL A 9 17.03 4.12 23.08
N GLU A 10 17.79 4.82 23.91
CA GLU A 10 19.26 4.79 23.94
C GLU A 10 19.74 5.20 25.34
N ASP A 11 20.58 4.39 25.97
CA ASP A 11 21.08 4.63 27.34
C ASP A 11 22.36 5.46 27.37
N GLU A 12 23.13 5.46 26.28
CA GLU A 12 24.31 6.32 26.15
C GLU A 12 23.90 7.77 25.88
N ARG A 13 24.12 8.66 26.84
CA ARG A 13 23.69 10.06 26.81
C ARG A 13 24.19 10.81 25.58
N ASP A 14 25.45 10.60 25.18
CA ASP A 14 26.08 11.32 24.07
C ASP A 14 25.48 10.86 22.73
N ILE A 15 25.22 9.56 22.57
CA ILE A 15 24.59 8.99 21.39
C ILE A 15 23.12 9.44 21.30
N ALA A 16 22.40 9.38 22.41
CA ALA A 16 21.01 9.85 22.47
C ALA A 16 20.91 11.34 22.12
N ALA A 17 21.83 12.18 22.63
CA ALA A 17 21.90 13.60 22.32
C ALA A 17 22.21 13.87 20.84
N LEU A 18 23.13 13.09 20.25
CA LEU A 18 23.43 13.14 18.81
C LEU A 18 22.19 12.81 17.98
N PHE A 19 21.50 11.71 18.29
CA PHE A 19 20.30 11.30 17.56
C PHE A 19 19.20 12.35 17.69
N ARG A 20 18.97 12.90 18.88
CA ARG A 20 18.06 14.03 19.10
C ARG A 20 18.41 15.19 18.19
N HIS A 21 19.66 15.65 18.23
CA HIS A 21 20.10 16.78 17.42
C HIS A 21 19.86 16.56 15.92
N VAL A 22 20.19 15.36 15.42
CA VAL A 22 19.99 14.97 14.02
C VAL A 22 18.50 14.98 13.65
N MET A 23 17.64 14.45 14.52
CA MET A 23 16.19 14.41 14.27
C MET A 23 15.54 15.80 14.40
N ASP A 24 15.98 16.62 15.34
CA ASP A 24 15.50 18.00 15.51
C ASP A 24 15.84 18.85 14.27
N LEU A 25 17.05 18.72 13.71
CA LEU A 25 17.45 19.35 12.44
C LEU A 25 16.63 18.84 11.25
N ALA A 26 16.23 17.58 11.27
CA ALA A 26 15.36 16.99 10.25
C ALA A 26 13.87 17.35 10.42
N GLY A 27 13.54 18.17 11.44
CA GLY A 27 12.20 18.71 11.66
C GLY A 27 11.27 17.82 12.51
N TYR A 28 11.81 16.84 13.22
CA TYR A 28 11.05 15.95 14.11
C TYR A 28 10.91 16.52 15.52
N ARG A 29 9.86 16.13 16.21
CA ARG A 29 9.79 16.19 17.67
C ARG A 29 10.42 14.90 18.22
N THR A 30 11.24 15.02 19.24
CA THR A 30 11.97 13.87 19.79
C THR A 30 11.72 13.72 21.29
N GLU A 31 11.74 12.48 21.75
CA GLU A 31 11.78 12.13 23.15
C GLU A 31 12.80 11.00 23.36
N ILE A 32 13.57 11.05 24.46
CA ILE A 32 14.60 10.07 24.78
C ILE A 32 14.14 9.22 25.97
N CYS A 33 14.26 7.91 25.85
CA CYS A 33 14.13 6.92 26.90
C CYS A 33 15.50 6.28 27.16
N ALA A 34 16.06 6.53 28.34
CA ALA A 34 17.40 6.05 28.69
C ALA A 34 17.44 4.60 29.21
N ASN A 35 16.32 3.90 29.26
CA ASN A 35 16.23 2.48 29.59
C ASN A 35 14.94 1.85 29.04
N GLY A 36 14.93 0.51 28.99
CA GLY A 36 13.82 -0.21 28.40
C GLY A 36 12.52 -0.15 29.19
N ASN A 37 12.54 0.06 30.52
CA ASN A 37 11.31 0.18 31.30
C ASN A 37 10.58 1.47 30.97
N ILE A 38 11.31 2.60 30.91
CA ILE A 38 10.76 3.89 30.52
C ILE A 38 10.22 3.82 29.09
N ALA A 39 10.95 3.16 28.17
CA ALA A 39 10.51 2.99 26.79
C ALA A 39 9.18 2.25 26.67
N VAL A 40 8.99 1.17 27.43
CA VAL A 40 7.73 0.41 27.46
C VAL A 40 6.58 1.26 28.03
N GLU A 41 6.82 1.98 29.13
CA GLU A 41 5.82 2.88 29.70
C GLU A 41 5.40 3.98 28.70
N ARG A 42 6.36 4.57 28.00
CA ARG A 42 6.08 5.58 26.98
C ARG A 42 5.33 5.02 25.78
N LEU A 43 5.71 3.86 25.27
CA LEU A 43 5.02 3.18 24.18
C LEU A 43 3.57 2.82 24.51
N ASN A 44 3.23 2.65 25.80
CA ASN A 44 1.83 2.47 26.22
C ASN A 44 0.98 3.74 26.11
N THR A 45 1.61 4.92 26.12
CA THR A 45 0.94 6.22 26.21
C THR A 45 1.17 7.14 25.02
N CYS A 46 2.04 6.80 24.09
CA CYS A 46 2.34 7.60 22.91
C CYS A 46 2.36 6.74 21.62
N ASP A 47 2.16 7.42 20.49
CA ASP A 47 2.20 6.84 19.15
C ASP A 47 3.29 7.55 18.33
N PRO A 48 4.56 7.08 18.40
CA PRO A 48 5.64 7.67 17.60
C PRO A 48 5.49 7.31 16.12
N ASP A 49 5.93 8.22 15.25
CA ASP A 49 6.03 7.95 13.81
C ASP A 49 7.17 6.98 13.47
N VAL A 50 8.23 6.96 14.30
CA VAL A 50 9.38 6.02 14.20
C VAL A 50 9.98 5.82 15.58
N VAL A 51 10.50 4.62 15.84
CA VAL A 51 11.30 4.32 17.04
C VAL A 51 12.75 4.06 16.61
N LEU A 52 13.71 4.80 17.20
CA LEU A 52 15.12 4.45 17.15
C LEU A 52 15.43 3.62 18.40
N LEU A 53 15.94 2.41 18.23
CA LEU A 53 16.04 1.42 19.31
C LEU A 53 17.44 0.82 19.39
N ASP A 54 18.13 1.03 20.50
CA ASP A 54 19.28 0.18 20.83
C ASP A 54 18.80 -1.18 21.38
N LEU A 55 19.51 -2.24 21.03
CA LEU A 55 19.24 -3.58 21.54
C LEU A 55 19.79 -3.80 22.95
N SER A 56 20.89 -3.13 23.29
CA SER A 56 21.60 -3.28 24.56
C SER A 56 21.19 -2.18 25.54
N LEU A 57 20.08 -2.39 26.24
CA LEU A 57 19.50 -1.43 27.16
C LEU A 57 19.46 -1.98 28.59
N PRO A 58 19.63 -1.14 29.62
CA PRO A 58 19.38 -1.53 31.00
C PRO A 58 17.87 -1.77 31.23
N GLY A 59 17.55 -2.76 32.06
CA GLY A 59 16.20 -3.18 32.38
C GLY A 59 15.64 -4.11 31.30
N ILE A 60 14.61 -3.66 30.57
CA ILE A 60 14.06 -4.43 29.44
C ILE A 60 14.93 -4.23 28.21
N SER A 61 15.46 -5.32 27.64
CA SER A 61 16.31 -5.24 26.44
C SER A 61 15.54 -4.72 25.21
N GLY A 62 16.23 -4.09 24.26
CA GLY A 62 15.64 -3.63 23.01
C GLY A 62 15.03 -4.77 22.18
N VAL A 63 15.59 -5.99 22.28
CA VAL A 63 15.01 -7.19 21.64
C VAL A 63 13.59 -7.45 22.17
N ASN A 64 13.41 -7.39 23.49
CA ASN A 64 12.09 -7.61 24.12
C ASN A 64 11.12 -6.47 23.81
N ILE A 65 11.61 -5.23 23.68
CA ILE A 65 10.79 -4.09 23.25
C ILE A 65 10.29 -4.32 21.83
N LEU A 66 11.18 -4.69 20.90
CA LEU A 66 10.84 -4.98 19.51
C LEU A 66 9.78 -6.10 19.41
N GLN A 67 9.97 -7.20 20.14
CA GLN A 67 9.01 -8.31 20.19
C GLN A 67 7.64 -7.84 20.67
N ARG A 68 7.58 -7.06 21.76
CA ARG A 68 6.32 -6.49 22.28
C ARG A 68 5.65 -5.60 21.25
N MET A 69 6.40 -4.73 20.59
CA MET A 69 5.85 -3.84 19.57
C MET A 69 5.24 -4.62 18.39
N ARG A 70 5.81 -5.75 18.01
CA ARG A 70 5.29 -6.56 16.88
C ARG A 70 4.06 -7.38 17.22
N VAL A 71 3.83 -7.68 18.50
CA VAL A 71 2.63 -8.40 18.97
C VAL A 71 1.48 -7.44 19.30
N ASP A 72 1.77 -6.21 19.69
CA ASP A 72 0.77 -5.20 20.03
C ASP A 72 0.11 -4.63 18.75
N GLU A 73 -1.21 -4.77 18.64
CA GLU A 73 -2.00 -4.32 17.47
C GLU A 73 -1.83 -2.83 17.16
N ARG A 74 -1.62 -2.00 18.17
CA ARG A 74 -1.41 -0.55 18.06
C ARG A 74 0.01 -0.22 17.60
N LEU A 75 1.01 -0.96 18.07
CA LEU A 75 2.43 -0.66 17.87
C LEU A 75 3.06 -1.39 16.68
N LYS A 76 2.50 -2.52 16.26
CA LYS A 76 3.09 -3.39 15.22
C LYS A 76 3.38 -2.69 13.89
N HIS A 77 2.67 -1.60 13.62
CA HIS A 77 2.80 -0.82 12.38
C HIS A 77 3.82 0.31 12.48
N ILE A 78 4.31 0.61 13.67
CA ILE A 78 5.30 1.67 13.89
C ILE A 78 6.67 1.16 13.43
N PRO A 79 7.35 1.86 12.51
CA PRO A 79 8.67 1.48 12.07
C PRO A 79 9.68 1.53 13.22
N VAL A 80 10.50 0.49 13.30
CA VAL A 80 11.60 0.40 14.26
C VAL A 80 12.92 0.35 13.50
N VAL A 81 13.76 1.35 13.75
CA VAL A 81 15.16 1.38 13.30
C VAL A 81 16.02 0.93 14.49
N VAL A 82 16.53 -0.27 14.38
CA VAL A 82 17.52 -0.77 15.34
C VAL A 82 18.86 -0.11 15.06
N VAL A 83 19.47 0.48 16.09
CA VAL A 83 20.81 1.09 16.02
C VAL A 83 21.65 0.50 17.13
N THR A 84 22.54 -0.45 16.80
CA THR A 84 23.29 -1.22 17.81
C THR A 84 24.76 -1.37 17.47
N ALA A 85 25.59 -1.56 18.49
CA ALA A 85 27.00 -1.94 18.33
C ALA A 85 27.19 -3.46 18.12
N TYR A 86 26.14 -4.27 18.39
CA TYR A 86 26.23 -5.72 18.43
C TYR A 86 25.57 -6.36 17.20
N SER A 87 26.36 -6.69 16.18
CA SER A 87 25.89 -7.35 14.96
C SER A 87 25.26 -8.72 15.23
N GLU A 88 25.81 -9.50 16.14
CA GLU A 88 25.33 -10.83 16.50
C GLU A 88 23.91 -10.80 17.10
N LEU A 89 23.60 -9.77 17.91
CA LEU A 89 22.25 -9.57 18.44
C LEU A 89 21.26 -9.20 17.34
N ALA A 90 21.71 -8.41 16.37
CA ALA A 90 20.86 -8.01 15.24
C ALA A 90 20.56 -9.19 14.29
N GLU A 91 21.51 -10.08 14.08
CA GLU A 91 21.36 -11.29 13.25
C GLU A 91 20.50 -12.38 13.92
N SER A 92 20.47 -12.41 15.25
CA SER A 92 19.71 -13.40 16.03
C SER A 92 18.29 -12.99 16.37
N LEU A 93 17.79 -11.87 15.83
CA LEU A 93 16.44 -11.38 16.12
C LEU A 93 15.38 -12.36 15.62
N ALA A 94 14.52 -12.84 16.52
CA ALA A 94 13.38 -13.68 16.18
C ALA A 94 12.25 -12.90 15.45
N VAL A 95 12.33 -11.56 15.45
CA VAL A 95 11.35 -10.64 14.87
C VAL A 95 12.10 -9.55 14.11
N GLU A 96 11.77 -9.34 12.85
CA GLU A 96 12.47 -8.38 12.00
C GLU A 96 12.10 -6.92 12.32
N PRO A 97 13.10 -6.04 12.54
CA PRO A 97 12.90 -4.59 12.52
C PRO A 97 12.75 -4.09 11.08
N ASP A 98 12.27 -2.86 10.90
CA ASP A 98 12.17 -2.27 9.55
C ASP A 98 13.55 -1.93 8.98
N LEU A 99 14.54 -1.68 9.84
CA LEU A 99 15.92 -1.41 9.46
C LEU A 99 16.87 -1.73 10.61
N VAL A 100 18.07 -2.20 10.26
CA VAL A 100 19.19 -2.35 11.18
C VAL A 100 20.35 -1.47 10.73
N MET A 101 20.93 -0.72 11.67
CA MET A 101 22.15 0.07 11.48
C MET A 101 23.17 -0.30 12.57
N LEU A 102 24.40 -0.52 12.16
CA LEU A 102 25.50 -0.77 13.11
C LEU A 102 26.18 0.54 13.50
N LYS A 103 26.43 0.75 14.79
CA LYS A 103 27.23 1.88 15.28
C LYS A 103 28.70 1.70 14.84
N PRO A 104 29.40 2.77 14.38
CA PRO A 104 28.96 4.16 14.33
C PRO A 104 28.07 4.49 13.12
N VAL A 105 27.01 5.26 13.35
CA VAL A 105 26.04 5.64 12.32
C VAL A 105 26.31 7.02 11.76
N SER A 106 26.20 7.17 10.45
CA SER A 106 26.21 8.48 9.81
C SER A 106 24.91 9.25 10.09
N ALA A 107 25.03 10.47 10.62
CA ALA A 107 23.90 11.37 10.89
C ALA A 107 23.02 11.60 9.64
N VAL A 108 23.65 11.79 8.48
CA VAL A 108 22.95 12.03 7.20
C VAL A 108 22.18 10.79 6.76
N GLN A 109 22.78 9.60 6.90
CA GLN A 109 22.11 8.34 6.57
C GLN A 109 20.94 8.08 7.51
N LEU A 110 21.12 8.26 8.82
CA LEU A 110 20.06 8.09 9.81
C LEU A 110 18.87 9.01 9.51
N ALA A 111 19.11 10.30 9.30
CA ALA A 111 18.07 11.27 8.98
C ALA A 111 17.30 10.88 7.71
N GLY A 112 17.99 10.51 6.64
CA GLY A 112 17.38 10.13 5.37
C GLY A 112 16.51 8.86 5.47
N LEU A 113 16.98 7.86 6.24
CA LEU A 113 16.25 6.60 6.43
C LEU A 113 15.03 6.79 7.33
N VAL A 114 15.17 7.51 8.45
CA VAL A 114 14.04 7.87 9.31
C VAL A 114 13.00 8.67 8.54
N GLN A 115 13.41 9.63 7.70
CA GLN A 115 12.49 10.41 6.89
C GLN A 115 11.68 9.54 5.91
N ARG A 116 12.31 8.56 5.29
CA ARG A 116 11.62 7.61 4.39
C ARG A 116 10.61 6.75 5.14
N LEU A 117 10.98 6.23 6.32
CA LEU A 117 10.10 5.40 7.14
C LEU A 117 8.95 6.21 7.74
N ALA A 118 9.22 7.39 8.30
CA ALA A 118 8.19 8.26 8.86
C ALA A 118 7.16 8.72 7.81
N ARG A 119 7.59 9.01 6.58
CA ARG A 119 6.67 9.30 5.48
C ARG A 119 5.73 8.14 5.20
N LYS A 120 6.25 6.90 5.19
CA LYS A 120 5.45 5.69 5.01
C LYS A 120 4.43 5.51 6.14
N THR A 121 4.82 5.80 7.38
CA THR A 121 3.93 5.73 8.55
C THR A 121 2.88 6.81 8.52
N ARG A 122 3.26 8.06 8.25
CA ARG A 122 2.29 9.17 8.14
C ARG A 122 1.32 8.98 6.98
N GLN A 123 1.77 8.48 5.85
CA GLN A 123 0.87 8.09 4.76
C GLN A 123 -0.12 7.00 5.21
N ARG A 124 0.26 6.16 6.17
CA ARG A 124 -0.66 5.18 6.80
C ARG A 124 -1.58 5.82 7.84
N GLN A 125 -1.09 6.79 8.64
CA GLN A 125 -1.83 7.45 9.73
C GLN A 125 -2.68 8.63 9.25
N THR A 126 -2.24 9.36 8.24
CA THR A 126 -2.98 10.45 7.58
C THR A 126 -3.86 9.95 6.44
N ALA A 127 -3.88 8.66 6.18
CA ALA A 127 -4.99 8.08 5.45
C ALA A 127 -6.26 8.49 6.22
N PRO A 128 -7.21 9.20 5.60
CA PRO A 128 -8.42 9.71 6.29
C PRO A 128 -9.31 8.60 6.83
N PHE A 129 -8.80 7.40 7.00
CA PHE A 129 -9.53 6.15 7.17
C PHE A 129 -9.11 5.29 8.36
N GLY A 130 -8.26 5.74 9.27
CA GLY A 130 -7.98 5.01 10.52
C GLY A 130 -7.61 3.53 10.39
N GLY A 131 -7.14 3.06 9.20
CA GLY A 131 -6.86 1.65 8.90
C GLY A 131 -5.68 1.45 7.95
N SER A 132 -5.22 0.19 7.82
CA SER A 132 -4.22 -0.20 6.83
C SER A 132 -4.69 0.16 5.42
N PRO A 133 -3.84 0.77 4.56
CA PRO A 133 -4.18 0.99 3.15
C PRO A 133 -4.14 -0.29 2.30
N TRP A 134 -3.69 -1.40 2.88
CA TRP A 134 -3.44 -2.65 2.18
C TRP A 134 -4.55 -3.67 2.40
N ASP A 135 -4.77 -4.52 1.41
CA ASP A 135 -5.53 -5.76 1.52
C ASP A 135 -4.61 -6.86 2.06
N ASP A 136 -5.00 -7.47 3.17
CA ASP A 136 -4.17 -8.45 3.91
C ASP A 136 -3.89 -9.72 3.10
N LEU A 137 -4.75 -10.08 2.16
CA LEU A 137 -4.59 -11.29 1.36
C LEU A 137 -3.64 -11.08 0.18
N THR A 138 -3.79 -9.99 -0.55
CA THR A 138 -3.04 -9.76 -1.81
C THR A 138 -1.87 -8.81 -1.66
N GLY A 139 -1.78 -8.08 -0.53
CA GLY A 139 -0.80 -7.02 -0.34
C GLY A 139 -0.95 -5.83 -1.30
N LEU A 140 -2.03 -5.78 -2.08
CA LEU A 140 -2.41 -4.63 -2.90
C LEU A 140 -3.07 -3.56 -2.05
N TYR A 141 -3.34 -2.39 -2.62
CA TYR A 141 -4.18 -1.43 -1.93
C TYR A 141 -5.59 -1.99 -1.70
N ASN A 142 -6.24 -1.59 -0.62
CA ASN A 142 -7.63 -1.96 -0.36
C ASN A 142 -8.60 -0.95 -0.99
N ARG A 143 -9.90 -1.29 -0.95
CA ARG A 143 -10.98 -0.44 -1.45
C ARG A 143 -10.94 0.97 -0.90
N THR A 144 -10.71 1.12 0.40
CA THR A 144 -10.74 2.40 1.09
C THR A 144 -9.64 3.34 0.60
N PHE A 145 -8.43 2.83 0.43
CA PHE A 145 -7.33 3.59 -0.15
C PHE A 145 -7.59 3.96 -1.61
N PHE A 146 -8.13 3.02 -2.39
CA PHE A 146 -8.49 3.28 -3.79
C PHE A 146 -9.51 4.42 -3.93
N MET A 147 -10.57 4.40 -3.10
CA MET A 147 -11.59 5.46 -3.07
C MET A 147 -10.99 6.84 -2.82
N HIS A 148 -10.09 6.95 -1.85
CA HIS A 148 -9.41 8.20 -1.57
C HIS A 148 -8.53 8.68 -2.72
N ARG A 149 -7.78 7.77 -3.37
CA ARG A 149 -6.97 8.11 -4.54
C ARG A 149 -7.83 8.58 -5.69
N LEU A 150 -8.97 7.92 -5.90
CA LEU A 150 -9.93 8.28 -6.93
C LEU A 150 -10.57 9.66 -6.69
N ASP A 151 -10.91 9.98 -5.43
CA ASP A 151 -11.42 11.31 -5.04
C ASP A 151 -10.37 12.39 -5.29
N SER A 152 -9.11 12.12 -4.94
CA SER A 152 -8.00 13.03 -5.19
C SER A 152 -7.76 13.26 -6.70
N ALA A 153 -7.85 12.22 -7.52
CA ALA A 153 -7.69 12.32 -8.97
C ALA A 153 -8.84 13.16 -9.58
N LEU A 154 -10.07 12.93 -9.14
CA LEU A 154 -11.23 13.71 -9.57
C LEU A 154 -11.13 15.19 -9.17
N ALA A 155 -10.66 15.46 -7.95
CA ALA A 155 -10.43 16.83 -7.48
C ALA A 155 -9.35 17.55 -8.30
N SER A 156 -8.25 16.86 -8.64
CA SER A 156 -7.19 17.41 -9.50
C SER A 156 -7.70 17.73 -10.90
N LEU A 157 -8.44 16.79 -11.50
CA LEU A 157 -9.05 16.99 -12.82
C LEU A 157 -10.00 18.19 -12.85
N LYS A 158 -10.83 18.36 -11.81
CA LYS A 158 -11.72 19.53 -11.70
C LYS A 158 -10.96 20.85 -11.50
N SER A 159 -9.78 20.81 -10.92
CA SER A 159 -8.97 21.99 -10.66
C SER A 159 -8.23 22.49 -11.91
N ASP A 160 -7.67 21.61 -12.72
CA ASP A 160 -6.82 21.97 -13.87
C ASP A 160 -7.43 21.66 -15.26
N GLY A 161 -8.51 20.85 -15.29
CA GLY A 161 -9.20 20.44 -16.51
C GLY A 161 -8.36 19.61 -17.50
N GLN A 162 -7.13 19.22 -17.11
CA GLN A 162 -6.16 18.56 -17.98
C GLN A 162 -5.67 17.21 -17.44
N SER A 163 -5.79 17.00 -16.15
CA SER A 163 -5.32 15.76 -15.47
C SER A 163 -6.27 14.59 -15.72
N LEU A 164 -6.52 14.26 -16.98
CA LEU A 164 -7.33 13.09 -17.34
C LEU A 164 -6.74 11.82 -16.72
N PHE A 165 -7.61 10.97 -16.24
CA PHE A 165 -7.27 9.67 -15.67
C PHE A 165 -8.21 8.59 -16.18
N ALA A 166 -7.85 7.33 -15.99
CA ALA A 166 -8.70 6.20 -16.34
C ALA A 166 -8.83 5.22 -15.19
N VAL A 167 -9.96 4.54 -15.14
CA VAL A 167 -10.22 3.44 -14.21
C VAL A 167 -10.41 2.15 -14.99
N LEU A 168 -9.62 1.13 -14.66
CA LEU A 168 -9.82 -0.22 -15.12
C LEU A 168 -10.49 -1.03 -14.02
N ALA A 169 -11.56 -1.72 -14.37
CA ALA A 169 -12.21 -2.70 -13.51
C ALA A 169 -12.01 -4.09 -14.11
N LEU A 170 -11.54 -5.04 -13.31
CA LEU A 170 -11.29 -6.40 -13.75
C LEU A 170 -11.65 -7.43 -12.67
N SER A 171 -12.05 -8.60 -13.11
CA SER A 171 -12.22 -9.78 -12.26
C SER A 171 -11.76 -11.03 -13.03
N PRO A 172 -11.19 -12.03 -12.34
CA PRO A 172 -10.90 -13.31 -12.95
C PRO A 172 -12.19 -14.05 -13.24
N ASP A 173 -12.33 -14.51 -14.49
CA ASP A 173 -13.48 -15.33 -14.86
C ASP A 173 -13.55 -16.60 -14.02
N ARG A 174 -14.76 -16.96 -13.55
CA ARG A 174 -15.06 -18.19 -12.80
C ARG A 174 -14.46 -18.30 -11.39
N TYR A 175 -14.09 -17.18 -10.75
CA TYR A 175 -13.57 -17.23 -9.38
C TYR A 175 -14.55 -17.90 -8.39
N GLU A 176 -15.85 -17.63 -8.51
CA GLU A 176 -16.89 -18.26 -7.67
C GLU A 176 -16.88 -19.79 -7.79
N LEU A 177 -16.77 -20.30 -9.02
CA LEU A 177 -16.66 -21.74 -9.25
C LEU A 177 -15.40 -22.33 -8.62
N LEU A 178 -14.29 -21.59 -8.72
CA LEU A 178 -13.04 -21.97 -8.13
C LEU A 178 -13.12 -22.08 -6.61
N SER A 179 -13.67 -21.07 -5.96
CA SER A 179 -13.80 -21.04 -4.50
C SER A 179 -14.68 -22.16 -3.96
N HIS A 180 -15.74 -22.51 -4.72
CA HIS A 180 -16.62 -23.64 -4.37
C HIS A 180 -16.01 -25.00 -4.61
N GLN A 181 -15.24 -25.18 -5.67
CA GLN A 181 -14.68 -26.49 -6.04
C GLN A 181 -13.34 -26.83 -5.34
N SER A 182 -12.51 -25.85 -5.15
CA SER A 182 -11.12 -26.03 -4.68
C SER A 182 -10.91 -25.64 -3.22
N GLY A 183 -11.91 -25.02 -2.59
CA GLY A 183 -11.87 -24.54 -1.20
C GLY A 183 -11.13 -23.22 -1.03
N LYS A 184 -11.37 -22.60 0.13
CA LYS A 184 -10.92 -21.25 0.44
C LYS A 184 -9.40 -21.04 0.28
N ARG A 185 -8.59 -21.99 0.74
CA ARG A 185 -7.12 -21.87 0.71
C ARG A 185 -6.58 -21.75 -0.72
N GLN A 186 -7.08 -22.57 -1.65
CA GLN A 186 -6.63 -22.48 -3.05
C GLN A 186 -7.13 -21.20 -3.73
N ALA A 187 -8.32 -20.74 -3.36
CA ALA A 187 -8.85 -19.47 -3.85
C ALA A 187 -8.01 -18.29 -3.32
N ASP A 188 -7.58 -18.32 -2.08
CA ASP A 188 -6.72 -17.32 -1.47
C ASP A 188 -5.32 -17.31 -2.11
N ASP A 189 -4.70 -18.47 -2.30
CA ASP A 189 -3.42 -18.62 -3.02
C ASP A 189 -3.49 -18.09 -4.46
N PHE A 190 -4.60 -18.34 -5.13
CA PHE A 190 -4.85 -17.84 -6.48
C PHE A 190 -4.95 -16.30 -6.51
N LEU A 191 -5.72 -15.69 -5.59
CA LEU A 191 -5.87 -14.23 -5.52
C LEU A 191 -4.55 -13.53 -5.19
N HIS A 192 -3.74 -14.12 -4.31
CA HIS A 192 -2.40 -13.62 -4.02
C HIS A 192 -1.52 -13.64 -5.29
N ALA A 193 -1.47 -14.77 -5.99
CA ALA A 193 -0.69 -14.89 -7.23
C ALA A 193 -1.19 -13.95 -8.34
N LEU A 194 -2.50 -13.75 -8.44
CA LEU A 194 -3.10 -12.78 -9.35
C LEU A 194 -2.69 -11.36 -9.01
N GLY A 195 -2.72 -10.98 -7.73
CA GLY A 195 -2.26 -9.68 -7.25
C GLY A 195 -0.81 -9.38 -7.62
N GLU A 196 0.09 -10.34 -7.43
CA GLU A 196 1.50 -10.22 -7.82
C GLU A 196 1.68 -10.09 -9.35
N ALA A 197 0.92 -10.86 -10.13
CA ALA A 197 0.97 -10.76 -11.58
C ALA A 197 0.48 -9.39 -12.10
N LEU A 198 -0.61 -8.86 -11.52
CA LEU A 198 -1.16 -7.54 -11.84
C LEU A 198 -0.20 -6.41 -11.45
N ARG A 199 0.49 -6.52 -10.30
CA ARG A 199 1.49 -5.53 -9.84
C ARG A 199 2.60 -5.33 -10.87
N GLY A 200 3.03 -6.40 -11.55
CA GLY A 200 4.00 -6.33 -12.64
C GLY A 200 3.50 -5.68 -13.92
N CYS A 201 2.19 -5.41 -14.03
CA CYS A 201 1.58 -4.81 -15.22
C CYS A 201 1.33 -3.31 -15.12
N VAL A 202 1.40 -2.72 -13.92
CA VAL A 202 1.11 -1.31 -13.64
C VAL A 202 2.38 -0.55 -13.30
N ARG A 203 2.33 0.78 -13.39
CA ARG A 203 3.44 1.65 -13.01
C ARG A 203 3.42 1.90 -11.49
N PRO A 204 4.55 2.29 -10.89
CA PRO A 204 4.59 2.70 -9.48
C PRO A 204 3.68 3.90 -9.14
N THR A 205 3.32 4.70 -10.14
CA THR A 205 2.42 5.85 -10.04
C THR A 205 0.95 5.46 -10.10
N ASP A 206 0.62 4.30 -10.69
CA ASP A 206 -0.74 3.82 -10.79
C ASP A 206 -1.18 3.18 -9.47
N THR A 207 -2.46 3.26 -9.16
CA THR A 207 -3.01 2.66 -7.94
C THR A 207 -3.75 1.37 -8.29
N LEU A 208 -3.17 0.23 -7.93
CA LEU A 208 -3.78 -1.10 -8.08
C LEU A 208 -4.35 -1.55 -6.73
N ALA A 209 -5.64 -1.85 -6.70
CA ALA A 209 -6.35 -2.25 -5.49
C ALA A 209 -7.19 -3.51 -5.68
N ARG A 210 -7.28 -4.33 -4.63
CA ARG A 210 -8.36 -5.30 -4.48
C ARG A 210 -9.56 -4.57 -3.89
N PHE A 211 -10.62 -4.50 -4.67
CA PHE A 211 -11.77 -3.66 -4.34
C PHE A 211 -12.87 -4.44 -3.63
N ASP A 212 -13.08 -5.69 -4.04
CA ASP A 212 -14.04 -6.62 -3.47
C ASP A 212 -13.45 -8.04 -3.48
N SER A 213 -14.24 -9.08 -3.20
CA SER A 213 -13.82 -10.47 -3.07
C SER A 213 -12.88 -10.93 -4.18
N ASP A 214 -13.25 -10.69 -5.44
CA ASP A 214 -12.52 -11.05 -6.65
C ASP A 214 -12.37 -9.90 -7.65
N GLN A 215 -12.78 -8.69 -7.27
CA GLN A 215 -12.71 -7.49 -8.11
C GLN A 215 -11.44 -6.68 -7.82
N PHE A 216 -10.74 -6.33 -8.88
CA PHE A 216 -9.57 -5.48 -8.84
C PHE A 216 -9.84 -4.21 -9.63
N PHE A 217 -9.39 -3.09 -9.09
CA PHE A 217 -9.48 -1.79 -9.75
C PHE A 217 -8.09 -1.19 -9.91
N ILE A 218 -7.86 -0.55 -11.05
CA ILE A 218 -6.62 0.17 -11.34
C ILE A 218 -6.97 1.60 -11.70
N LEU A 219 -6.45 2.55 -10.95
CA LEU A 219 -6.47 3.96 -11.30
C LEU A 219 -5.18 4.30 -12.03
N ILE A 220 -5.30 4.72 -13.26
CA ILE A 220 -4.19 5.19 -14.10
C ILE A 220 -4.23 6.70 -14.08
N GLU A 221 -3.34 7.30 -13.30
CA GLU A 221 -3.19 8.73 -13.24
C GLU A 221 -2.42 9.24 -14.47
N GLN A 222 -2.72 10.47 -14.91
CA GLN A 222 -2.13 11.08 -16.11
C GLN A 222 -2.34 10.24 -17.38
N ALA A 223 -3.60 9.95 -17.68
CA ALA A 223 -4.03 9.28 -18.90
C ALA A 223 -4.63 10.31 -19.89
N PRO A 224 -3.83 10.99 -20.74
CA PRO A 224 -4.32 12.03 -21.63
C PRO A 224 -5.22 11.50 -22.76
N GLY A 225 -5.59 10.24 -22.70
CA GLY A 225 -6.48 9.55 -23.63
C GLY A 225 -6.45 8.05 -23.43
N LEU A 226 -7.13 7.31 -24.28
CA LEU A 226 -7.32 5.86 -24.18
C LEU A 226 -6.06 5.03 -24.43
N LYS A 227 -5.07 5.56 -25.13
CA LYS A 227 -3.87 4.79 -25.54
C LYS A 227 -3.10 4.15 -24.38
N ILE A 228 -2.93 4.89 -23.28
CA ILE A 228 -2.20 4.36 -22.11
C ILE A 228 -3.02 3.31 -21.37
N PRO A 229 -4.30 3.56 -21.02
CA PRO A 229 -5.19 2.56 -20.41
C PRO A 229 -5.29 1.27 -21.24
N GLU A 230 -5.46 1.36 -22.54
CA GLU A 230 -5.53 0.20 -23.45
C GLU A 230 -4.21 -0.58 -23.48
N LEU A 231 -3.07 0.09 -23.47
CA LEU A 231 -1.76 -0.56 -23.40
C LEU A 231 -1.60 -1.35 -22.09
N ILE A 232 -2.05 -0.79 -20.96
CA ILE A 232 -1.98 -1.47 -19.66
C ILE A 232 -2.96 -2.66 -19.65
N ALA A 233 -4.18 -2.49 -20.12
CA ALA A 233 -5.17 -3.56 -20.24
C ALA A 233 -4.65 -4.70 -21.14
N GLY A 234 -4.09 -4.39 -22.30
CA GLY A 234 -3.47 -5.38 -23.20
C GLY A 234 -2.30 -6.13 -22.55
N ARG A 235 -1.46 -5.43 -21.78
CA ARG A 235 -0.37 -6.05 -21.01
C ARG A 235 -0.89 -7.01 -19.95
N ILE A 236 -1.96 -6.63 -19.24
CA ILE A 236 -2.61 -7.50 -18.25
C ILE A 236 -3.15 -8.75 -18.92
N GLN A 237 -3.86 -8.61 -20.03
CA GLN A 237 -4.37 -9.77 -20.79
C GLN A 237 -3.24 -10.68 -21.27
N GLN A 238 -2.23 -10.13 -21.91
CA GLN A 238 -1.08 -10.89 -22.41
C GLN A 238 -0.33 -11.60 -21.27
N ARG A 239 -0.20 -10.95 -20.10
CA ARG A 239 0.49 -11.52 -18.94
C ARG A 239 -0.27 -12.68 -18.30
N LEU A 240 -1.60 -12.57 -18.25
CA LEU A 240 -2.47 -13.52 -17.54
C LEU A 240 -3.04 -14.60 -18.43
N GLN A 241 -3.15 -14.36 -19.74
CA GLN A 241 -3.73 -15.31 -20.68
C GLN A 241 -2.93 -16.61 -20.72
N GLY A 242 -3.59 -17.70 -20.30
CA GLY A 242 -3.01 -19.04 -20.32
C GLY A 242 -1.89 -19.29 -19.31
N GLN A 243 -1.51 -18.31 -18.49
CA GLN A 243 -0.51 -18.50 -17.44
C GLN A 243 -1.14 -19.21 -16.23
N PRO A 244 -0.48 -20.22 -15.69
CA PRO A 244 -0.94 -20.87 -14.47
C PRO A 244 -0.66 -19.97 -13.27
N LEU A 245 -1.68 -19.72 -12.45
CA LEU A 245 -1.62 -18.90 -11.23
C LEU A 245 -1.84 -19.76 -9.98
N GLY A 246 -1.10 -19.47 -8.93
CA GLY A 246 -1.20 -20.13 -7.63
C GLY A 246 -0.81 -21.62 -7.66
N ALA A 247 -0.88 -22.26 -6.50
CA ALA A 247 -0.55 -23.68 -6.33
C ALA A 247 -1.46 -24.62 -7.14
N GLY A 248 -2.69 -24.18 -7.46
CA GLY A 248 -3.64 -24.92 -8.31
C GLY A 248 -3.39 -24.79 -9.81
N ALA A 249 -2.36 -24.06 -10.25
CA ALA A 249 -2.03 -23.80 -11.67
C ALA A 249 -3.27 -23.34 -12.49
N ILE A 250 -4.06 -22.44 -11.91
CA ILE A 250 -5.33 -21.99 -12.47
C ILE A 250 -5.07 -21.03 -13.61
N ARG A 251 -5.72 -21.26 -14.75
CA ARG A 251 -5.63 -20.41 -15.94
C ARG A 251 -6.89 -19.57 -16.09
N ILE A 252 -6.71 -18.27 -16.32
CA ILE A 252 -7.80 -17.32 -16.50
C ILE A 252 -7.62 -16.50 -17.78
N ASN A 253 -8.73 -15.97 -18.24
CA ASN A 253 -8.79 -14.90 -19.22
C ASN A 253 -9.48 -13.71 -18.54
N PRO A 254 -8.75 -12.70 -18.06
CA PRO A 254 -9.37 -11.61 -17.33
C PRO A 254 -10.24 -10.77 -18.26
N THR A 255 -11.46 -10.52 -17.81
CA THR A 255 -12.35 -9.54 -18.44
C THR A 255 -12.03 -8.17 -17.86
N ILE A 256 -11.87 -7.16 -18.71
CA ILE A 256 -11.44 -5.81 -18.34
C ILE A 256 -12.39 -4.78 -18.95
N GLY A 257 -12.98 -3.97 -18.09
CA GLY A 257 -13.66 -2.74 -18.49
C GLY A 257 -12.74 -1.54 -18.25
N VAL A 258 -12.53 -0.71 -19.24
CA VAL A 258 -11.72 0.50 -19.18
C VAL A 258 -12.64 1.70 -19.28
N LEU A 259 -12.60 2.61 -18.31
CA LEU A 259 -13.32 3.87 -18.32
C LEU A 259 -12.34 5.04 -18.35
N LEU A 260 -12.43 5.87 -19.40
CA LEU A 260 -11.76 7.18 -19.42
C LEU A 260 -12.61 8.20 -18.68
N CYS A 261 -12.00 8.88 -17.71
CA CYS A 261 -12.70 9.82 -16.84
C CYS A 261 -12.42 11.26 -17.25
N ASP A 262 -13.45 12.05 -17.33
CA ASP A 262 -13.43 13.48 -17.66
C ASP A 262 -14.00 14.34 -16.52
N ASP A 263 -13.97 15.65 -16.65
CA ASP A 263 -14.38 16.65 -15.65
C ASP A 263 -15.91 16.70 -15.40
N ARG A 264 -16.70 16.00 -16.20
CA ARG A 264 -18.16 15.94 -16.08
C ARG A 264 -18.65 15.07 -14.92
N TYR A 265 -17.79 14.23 -14.32
CA TYR A 265 -18.15 13.47 -13.13
C TYR A 265 -18.29 14.37 -11.91
N ASN A 266 -19.42 14.28 -11.20
CA ASN A 266 -19.67 15.14 -10.03
C ASN A 266 -19.06 14.58 -8.75
N ASN A 267 -19.03 13.26 -8.61
CA ASN A 267 -18.53 12.56 -7.43
C ASN A 267 -17.99 11.18 -7.80
N VAL A 268 -17.28 10.60 -6.84
CA VAL A 268 -16.63 9.29 -6.99
C VAL A 268 -17.63 8.15 -7.13
N ASP A 269 -18.81 8.24 -6.51
CA ASP A 269 -19.83 7.18 -6.59
C ASP A 269 -20.42 7.05 -7.99
N GLU A 270 -20.62 8.18 -8.70
CA GLU A 270 -21.03 8.21 -10.10
C GLU A 270 -19.99 7.54 -10.98
N LEU A 271 -18.72 7.93 -10.80
CA LEU A 271 -17.60 7.39 -11.55
C LEU A 271 -17.43 5.87 -11.34
N LEU A 272 -17.52 5.40 -10.09
CA LEU A 272 -17.42 3.97 -9.79
C LEU A 272 -18.56 3.16 -10.38
N ARG A 273 -19.77 3.72 -10.40
CA ARG A 273 -20.90 3.08 -11.05
C ARG A 273 -20.63 2.88 -12.53
N ASP A 274 -20.11 3.91 -13.20
CA ASP A 274 -19.79 3.84 -14.62
C ASP A 274 -18.61 2.90 -14.90
N ALA A 275 -17.59 2.87 -14.04
CA ALA A 275 -16.49 1.91 -14.14
C ALA A 275 -16.95 0.45 -13.97
N ARG A 276 -17.90 0.20 -13.07
CA ARG A 276 -18.53 -1.12 -12.93
C ARG A 276 -19.36 -1.47 -14.16
N SER A 277 -20.14 -0.51 -14.68
CA SER A 277 -20.91 -0.69 -15.92
C SER A 277 -19.99 -1.02 -17.10
N ALA A 278 -18.83 -0.39 -17.22
CA ALA A 278 -17.83 -0.72 -18.22
C ALA A 278 -17.36 -2.18 -18.12
N TYR A 279 -17.11 -2.66 -16.90
CA TYR A 279 -16.78 -4.06 -16.65
C TYR A 279 -17.94 -5.00 -17.00
N ASP A 280 -19.17 -4.67 -16.61
CA ASP A 280 -20.36 -5.50 -16.88
C ASP A 280 -20.62 -5.62 -18.40
N LEU A 281 -20.44 -4.54 -19.15
CA LEU A 281 -20.52 -4.54 -20.61
C LEU A 281 -19.42 -5.40 -21.25
N ALA A 282 -18.19 -5.29 -20.74
CA ALA A 282 -17.09 -6.16 -21.18
C ALA A 282 -17.41 -7.64 -20.90
N ARG A 283 -17.94 -7.93 -19.71
CA ARG A 283 -18.35 -9.30 -19.32
C ARG A 283 -19.46 -9.85 -20.21
N ALA A 284 -20.44 -9.01 -20.60
CA ALA A 284 -21.50 -9.39 -21.52
C ALA A 284 -21.00 -9.69 -22.94
N ALA A 285 -19.88 -9.10 -23.37
CA ALA A 285 -19.24 -9.39 -24.65
C ALA A 285 -18.54 -10.77 -24.68
N GLY A 286 -18.28 -11.36 -23.51
CA GLY A 286 -17.72 -12.72 -23.37
C GLY A 286 -16.45 -12.77 -22.52
N PRO A 287 -16.02 -13.98 -22.13
CA PRO A 287 -14.83 -14.19 -21.33
C PRO A 287 -13.55 -13.64 -21.99
N GLY A 288 -12.76 -12.91 -21.22
CA GLY A 288 -11.52 -12.31 -21.70
C GLY A 288 -11.72 -11.07 -22.59
N ALA A 289 -12.94 -10.50 -22.64
CA ALA A 289 -13.17 -9.26 -23.37
C ALA A 289 -12.48 -8.08 -22.65
N CYS A 290 -11.90 -7.18 -23.46
CA CYS A 290 -11.39 -5.89 -23.01
C CYS A 290 -12.09 -4.80 -23.79
N LEU A 291 -12.91 -4.01 -23.11
CA LEU A 291 -13.69 -2.95 -23.76
C LEU A 291 -13.40 -1.61 -23.09
N THR A 292 -13.35 -0.59 -23.93
CA THR A 292 -13.03 0.77 -23.52
C THR A 292 -14.22 1.68 -23.74
N PHE A 293 -14.49 2.52 -22.75
CA PHE A 293 -15.63 3.41 -22.71
C PHE A 293 -15.21 4.80 -22.25
N ASP A 294 -15.94 5.79 -22.70
CA ASP A 294 -16.05 7.09 -22.09
C ASP A 294 -17.44 7.26 -21.45
N ARG A 295 -17.69 8.40 -20.82
CA ARG A 295 -18.97 8.67 -20.16
C ARG A 295 -20.16 8.59 -21.12
N ASP A 296 -20.01 9.08 -22.34
CA ASP A 296 -21.11 9.14 -23.32
C ASP A 296 -21.50 7.74 -23.81
N THR A 297 -20.51 6.89 -24.08
CA THR A 297 -20.73 5.49 -24.47
C THR A 297 -21.33 4.65 -23.36
N ILE A 298 -20.94 4.86 -22.10
CA ILE A 298 -21.54 4.17 -20.95
C ILE A 298 -23.01 4.58 -20.79
N GLN A 299 -23.33 5.87 -20.84
CA GLN A 299 -24.70 6.37 -20.63
C GLN A 299 -25.64 6.03 -21.78
N ALA A 300 -25.14 5.92 -23.01
CA ALA A 300 -25.88 5.49 -24.15
C ALA A 300 -26.19 3.98 -24.15
N GLY A 301 -25.61 3.18 -23.25
CA GLY A 301 -25.70 1.71 -23.27
C GLY A 301 -25.16 1.11 -24.57
N ALA A 302 -24.31 1.86 -25.28
CA ALA A 302 -23.84 1.52 -26.61
C ALA A 302 -22.69 0.52 -26.54
N ARG A 303 -22.61 -0.38 -27.52
CA ARG A 303 -21.42 -1.20 -27.75
C ARG A 303 -20.25 -0.26 -28.10
N PRO A 304 -19.06 -0.53 -27.56
CA PRO A 304 -17.86 0.25 -27.87
C PRO A 304 -17.58 0.21 -29.39
N ALA A 305 -16.95 1.26 -29.87
CA ALA A 305 -16.49 1.39 -31.25
C ALA A 305 -15.38 0.40 -31.60
#